data_85a487fdeb7caf83523ea9fd2c624403
#
_entry.id   85a487fdeb7caf83523ea9fd2c624403
#
_cell.length_a   1.000
_cell.length_b   1.000
_cell.length_c   1.000
_cell.angle_alpha   90.00
_cell.angle_beta   90.00
_cell.angle_gamma   90.00
#
_symmetry.space_group_name_H-M   'P 1'
#
loop_
_entity.id
_entity.type
_entity.pdbx_description
1 polymer ?
#
loop_
_entity_poly.entity_id
_entity_poly.type
_entity_poly.pdbx_seq_one_letter_code
_entity_poly.pdbx_strand_id
1 'polypeptide(L)'
;VRLSRGLGDVYKRQIKNWPVYLSTKNTILKKYDGRFKDIFEEVYNKEFKKKFEDAKITYEHRLIDDMVACAMKWSGKYIWACKNYDGDVQSDTMAQGYGSLGLMTSTLLTPDGKIMEAEAAHGTVTRHYRMHQQGKETSTNPIASIFAWTRGLAHRGKLDGNDELIKFANTIEKVCIESVENGSMTKDLAILVGPSSKYLTTNQFLDVIDNNLKQKLN
;
A
#
# COMPACT_ATOMS: atom_id res chain seq x y z
N VAL A 1 5.04 4.04 20.86
CA VAL A 1 5.24 4.37 19.44
C VAL A 1 5.53 3.13 18.58
N ARG A 2 6.27 2.14 19.10
CA ARG A 2 6.60 0.91 18.35
C ARG A 2 5.45 -0.11 18.29
N LEU A 3 4.49 -0.05 19.20
CA LEU A 3 3.26 -0.86 19.19
C LEU A 3 2.21 -0.35 18.19
N SER A 4 2.33 0.91 17.73
CA SER A 4 1.34 1.51 16.83
C SER A 4 1.29 0.86 15.44
N ARG A 5 2.39 0.29 14.95
CA ARG A 5 2.39 -0.41 13.65
C ARG A 5 1.66 -1.75 13.72
N GLY A 6 1.81 -2.51 14.81
CA GLY A 6 1.04 -3.73 15.03
C GLY A 6 -0.47 -3.47 15.24
N LEU A 7 -0.82 -2.37 15.89
CA LEU A 7 -2.22 -1.97 16.09
C LEU A 7 -2.86 -1.41 14.80
N GLY A 8 -2.09 -0.76 13.93
CA GLY A 8 -2.53 -0.37 12.60
C GLY A 8 -2.93 -1.57 11.73
N ASP A 9 -2.21 -2.68 11.85
CA ASP A 9 -2.54 -3.92 11.15
C ASP A 9 -3.80 -4.59 11.72
N VAL A 10 -4.02 -4.48 13.03
CA VAL A 10 -5.28 -4.91 13.67
C VAL A 10 -6.46 -4.07 13.21
N TYR A 11 -6.31 -2.76 13.08
CA TYR A 11 -7.34 -1.87 12.56
C TYR A 11 -7.68 -2.18 11.09
N LYS A 12 -6.67 -2.31 10.23
CA LYS A 12 -6.84 -2.72 8.83
C LYS A 12 -7.58 -4.06 8.71
N ARG A 13 -7.31 -4.96 9.64
CA ARG A 13 -7.93 -6.26 9.71
C ARG A 13 -9.41 -6.22 10.08
N GLN A 14 -9.81 -5.40 11.05
CA GLN A 14 -11.23 -5.22 11.42
C GLN A 14 -12.07 -4.76 10.21
N ILE A 15 -11.44 -4.03 9.28
CA ILE A 15 -12.09 -3.58 8.04
C ILE A 15 -12.13 -4.68 6.96
N LYS A 16 -11.11 -5.57 6.91
CA LYS A 16 -10.94 -6.50 5.78
C LYS A 16 -11.35 -7.95 6.09
N ASN A 17 -11.48 -8.34 7.35
CA ASN A 17 -11.72 -9.73 7.77
C ASN A 17 -10.72 -10.75 7.18
N TRP A 18 -9.45 -10.36 7.06
CA TRP A 18 -8.39 -11.19 6.51
C TRP A 18 -7.51 -11.82 7.60
N PRO A 19 -6.95 -13.03 7.38
CA PRO A 19 -5.99 -13.62 8.30
C PRO A 19 -4.76 -12.72 8.49
N VAL A 20 -4.12 -12.83 9.65
CA VAL A 20 -2.92 -12.08 10.00
C VAL A 20 -1.75 -13.04 10.15
N TYR A 21 -0.68 -12.77 9.43
CA TYR A 21 0.60 -13.48 9.55
C TYR A 21 1.65 -12.51 10.07
N LEU A 22 2.24 -12.85 11.22
CA LEU A 22 3.44 -12.18 11.72
C LEU A 22 4.66 -12.89 11.18
N SER A 23 5.62 -12.19 10.60
CA SER A 23 6.90 -12.79 10.26
C SER A 23 8.07 -12.23 11.05
N THR A 24 8.99 -13.10 11.40
CA THR A 24 10.28 -12.76 12.01
C THR A 24 11.35 -13.78 11.57
N LYS A 25 12.61 -13.51 11.88
CA LYS A 25 13.69 -14.50 11.79
C LYS A 25 14.20 -14.88 13.19
N ASN A 26 13.30 -15.19 14.11
CA ASN A 26 13.60 -15.51 15.49
C ASN A 26 14.51 -16.73 15.70
N THR A 27 14.61 -17.61 14.71
CA THR A 27 15.54 -18.76 14.72
C THR A 27 17.00 -18.34 14.64
N ILE A 28 17.28 -17.19 14.02
CA ILE A 28 18.61 -16.59 13.87
C ILE A 28 18.76 -15.37 14.78
N LEU A 29 17.84 -14.42 14.70
CA LEU A 29 17.83 -13.20 15.50
C LEU A 29 17.10 -13.42 16.84
N LYS A 30 17.55 -14.43 17.59
CA LYS A 30 16.84 -14.97 18.76
C LYS A 30 16.45 -13.91 19.79
N LYS A 31 17.35 -12.96 20.07
CA LYS A 31 17.13 -11.96 21.11
C LYS A 31 16.10 -10.89 20.72
N TYR A 32 16.23 -10.33 19.54
CA TYR A 32 15.38 -9.20 19.12
C TYR A 32 14.09 -9.66 18.44
N ASP A 33 14.18 -10.55 17.49
CA ASP A 33 13.02 -11.10 16.79
C ASP A 33 12.22 -12.03 17.68
N GLY A 34 12.90 -12.81 18.55
CA GLY A 34 12.24 -13.61 19.56
C GLY A 34 11.41 -12.74 20.50
N ARG A 35 11.99 -11.68 21.06
CA ARG A 35 11.24 -10.76 21.93
C ARG A 35 10.10 -10.03 21.21
N PHE A 36 10.29 -9.65 19.95
CA PHE A 36 9.24 -9.04 19.15
C PHE A 36 8.07 -10.00 18.94
N LYS A 37 8.37 -11.26 18.58
CA LYS A 37 7.37 -12.33 18.46
C LYS A 37 6.61 -12.54 19.76
N ASP A 38 7.32 -12.65 20.88
CA ASP A 38 6.72 -12.91 22.19
C ASP A 38 5.78 -11.78 22.61
N ILE A 39 6.19 -10.52 22.44
CA ILE A 39 5.33 -9.36 22.74
C ILE A 39 4.07 -9.37 21.84
N PHE A 40 4.22 -9.70 20.57
CA PHE A 40 3.08 -9.74 19.65
C PHE A 40 2.09 -10.84 20.09
N GLU A 41 2.58 -12.01 20.48
CA GLU A 41 1.79 -13.13 20.96
C GLU A 41 1.13 -12.82 22.33
N GLU A 42 1.85 -12.18 23.26
CA GLU A 42 1.30 -11.70 24.53
C GLU A 42 0.10 -10.77 24.31
N VAL A 43 0.26 -9.76 23.45
CA VAL A 43 -0.79 -8.79 23.11
C VAL A 43 -1.95 -9.48 22.38
N TYR A 44 -1.66 -10.35 21.42
CA TYR A 44 -2.69 -11.12 20.73
C TYR A 44 -3.54 -11.93 21.70
N ASN A 45 -2.91 -12.73 22.57
CA ASN A 45 -3.61 -13.59 23.51
C ASN A 45 -4.45 -12.80 24.51
N LYS A 46 -3.91 -11.67 25.00
CA LYS A 46 -4.56 -10.85 26.04
C LYS A 46 -5.71 -10.00 25.50
N GLU A 47 -5.58 -9.43 24.32
CA GLU A 47 -6.48 -8.36 23.86
C GLU A 47 -7.28 -8.72 22.61
N PHE A 48 -6.79 -9.65 21.78
CA PHE A 48 -7.32 -9.85 20.46
C PHE A 48 -7.82 -11.28 20.17
N LYS A 49 -7.39 -12.30 20.89
CA LYS A 49 -7.72 -13.70 20.62
C LYS A 49 -9.21 -13.93 20.48
N LYS A 50 -10.01 -13.50 21.47
CA LYS A 50 -11.46 -13.63 21.43
C LYS A 50 -12.10 -12.91 20.22
N LYS A 51 -11.64 -11.70 19.93
CA LYS A 51 -12.12 -10.93 18.77
C LYS A 51 -11.80 -11.62 17.44
N PHE A 52 -10.68 -12.36 17.40
CA PHE A 52 -10.26 -13.14 16.24
C PHE A 52 -11.14 -14.38 16.07
N GLU A 53 -11.40 -15.09 17.15
CA GLU A 53 -12.29 -16.26 17.19
C GLU A 53 -13.72 -15.86 16.77
N ASP A 54 -14.28 -14.81 17.37
CA ASP A 54 -15.62 -14.30 17.06
C ASP A 54 -15.75 -13.88 15.58
N ALA A 55 -14.70 -13.32 15.01
CA ALA A 55 -14.65 -12.90 13.60
C ALA A 55 -14.22 -14.04 12.65
N LYS A 56 -13.98 -15.25 13.14
CA LYS A 56 -13.48 -16.42 12.38
C LYS A 56 -12.23 -16.12 11.57
N ILE A 57 -11.27 -15.42 12.17
CA ILE A 57 -10.02 -15.03 11.53
C ILE A 57 -8.85 -15.66 12.28
N THR A 58 -7.82 -16.04 11.54
CA THR A 58 -6.63 -16.68 12.09
C THR A 58 -5.47 -15.70 12.27
N TYR A 59 -4.68 -15.95 13.31
CA TYR A 59 -3.35 -15.38 13.49
C TYR A 59 -2.34 -16.52 13.49
N GLU A 60 -1.24 -16.33 12.78
CA GLU A 60 -0.13 -17.28 12.72
C GLU A 60 1.20 -16.52 12.68
N HIS A 61 2.20 -17.02 13.42
CA HIS A 61 3.59 -16.59 13.25
C HIS A 61 4.31 -17.53 12.30
N ARG A 62 5.03 -16.93 11.33
CA ARG A 62 5.88 -17.66 10.37
C ARG A 62 7.28 -17.10 10.31
N LEU A 63 8.24 -17.89 9.84
CA LEU A 63 9.55 -17.35 9.50
C LEU A 63 9.45 -16.47 8.25
N ILE A 64 10.26 -15.42 8.19
CA ILE A 64 10.17 -14.44 7.09
C ILE A 64 10.43 -15.06 5.72
N ASP A 65 11.36 -16.00 5.62
CA ASP A 65 11.65 -16.73 4.37
C ASP A 65 10.46 -17.57 3.90
N ASP A 66 9.72 -18.20 4.81
CA ASP A 66 8.48 -18.89 4.49
C ASP A 66 7.38 -17.91 4.04
N MET A 67 7.24 -16.77 4.73
CA MET A 67 6.26 -15.75 4.31
C MET A 67 6.59 -15.12 2.97
N VAL A 68 7.86 -14.93 2.62
CA VAL A 68 8.25 -14.49 1.27
C VAL A 68 7.80 -15.50 0.24
N ALA A 69 8.04 -16.80 0.48
CA ALA A 69 7.60 -17.86 -0.42
C ALA A 69 6.06 -17.91 -0.56
N CYS A 70 5.33 -17.69 0.56
CA CYS A 70 3.89 -17.60 0.54
C CYS A 70 3.39 -16.36 -0.24
N ALA A 71 4.00 -15.20 -0.02
CA ALA A 71 3.64 -13.96 -0.71
C ALA A 71 3.79 -14.06 -2.24
N MET A 72 4.78 -14.82 -2.70
CA MET A 72 5.00 -15.08 -4.13
C MET A 72 3.99 -16.07 -4.76
N LYS A 73 3.30 -16.86 -3.95
CA LYS A 73 2.43 -17.95 -4.42
C LYS A 73 0.96 -17.75 -4.13
N TRP A 74 0.63 -17.05 -3.05
CA TRP A 74 -0.75 -16.85 -2.62
C TRP A 74 -1.44 -15.76 -3.43
N SER A 75 -2.74 -15.89 -3.59
CA SER A 75 -3.58 -14.91 -4.29
C SER A 75 -3.93 -13.65 -3.47
N GLY A 76 -3.22 -13.39 -2.36
CA GLY A 76 -3.48 -12.24 -1.49
C GLY A 76 -4.60 -12.48 -0.47
N LYS A 77 -5.26 -11.39 -0.03
CA LYS A 77 -6.32 -11.39 1.00
C LYS A 77 -5.82 -11.83 2.37
N TYR A 78 -4.63 -11.39 2.76
CA TYR A 78 -4.06 -11.55 4.09
C TYR A 78 -3.38 -10.25 4.53
N ILE A 79 -3.13 -10.11 5.81
CA ILE A 79 -2.35 -9.03 6.39
C ILE A 79 -1.03 -9.62 6.84
N TRP A 80 0.05 -9.04 6.34
CA TRP A 80 1.40 -9.42 6.70
C TRP A 80 1.98 -8.40 7.69
N ALA A 81 2.10 -8.80 8.94
CA ALA A 81 2.72 -8.00 9.99
C ALA A 81 4.23 -8.23 10.01
N CYS A 82 5.00 -7.16 9.90
CA CYS A 82 6.46 -7.18 9.84
C CYS A 82 7.07 -6.21 10.83
N LYS A 83 8.33 -6.48 11.22
CA LYS A 83 9.20 -5.45 11.77
C LYS A 83 9.49 -4.38 10.71
N ASN A 84 9.92 -3.19 11.16
CA ASN A 84 10.13 -2.04 10.29
C ASN A 84 10.95 -2.35 9.03
N TYR A 85 12.19 -2.83 9.20
CA TYR A 85 13.08 -3.13 8.08
C TYR A 85 12.54 -4.24 7.19
N ASP A 86 12.03 -5.32 7.79
CA ASP A 86 11.46 -6.44 7.05
C ASP A 86 10.27 -5.98 6.20
N GLY A 87 9.38 -5.17 6.77
CA GLY A 87 8.23 -4.61 6.05
C GLY A 87 8.62 -3.66 4.94
N ASP A 88 9.62 -2.81 5.16
CA ASP A 88 10.18 -1.90 4.17
C ASP A 88 10.70 -2.67 2.95
N VAL A 89 11.62 -3.60 3.18
CA VAL A 89 12.20 -4.41 2.10
C VAL A 89 11.17 -5.27 1.38
N GLN A 90 10.25 -5.90 2.13
CA GLN A 90 9.26 -6.79 1.52
C GLN A 90 8.20 -6.03 0.72
N SER A 91 7.76 -4.87 1.18
CA SER A 91 6.79 -4.06 0.43
C SER A 91 7.39 -3.58 -0.91
N ASP A 92 8.63 -3.14 -0.92
CA ASP A 92 9.34 -2.74 -2.13
C ASP A 92 9.55 -3.93 -3.08
N THR A 93 9.97 -5.08 -2.53
CA THR A 93 10.16 -6.31 -3.32
C THR A 93 8.87 -6.73 -4.01
N MET A 94 7.75 -6.72 -3.29
CA MET A 94 6.44 -7.07 -3.84
C MET A 94 6.00 -6.04 -4.88
N ALA A 95 6.16 -4.74 -4.62
CA ALA A 95 5.81 -3.70 -5.58
C ALA A 95 6.59 -3.83 -6.89
N GLN A 96 7.89 -4.13 -6.82
CA GLN A 96 8.73 -4.36 -7.99
C GLN A 96 8.37 -5.65 -8.73
N GLY A 97 8.05 -6.71 -8.00
CA GLY A 97 7.71 -8.01 -8.58
C GLY A 97 6.37 -8.03 -9.32
N TYR A 98 5.40 -7.25 -8.88
CA TYR A 98 4.05 -7.21 -9.44
C TYR A 98 3.71 -5.92 -10.19
N GLY A 99 4.62 -4.99 -10.30
CA GLY A 99 4.38 -3.74 -11.00
C GLY A 99 5.54 -2.76 -10.89
N SER A 100 5.27 -1.57 -10.40
CA SER A 100 6.23 -0.48 -10.26
C SER A 100 6.11 0.14 -8.88
N LEU A 101 7.22 0.61 -8.31
CA LEU A 101 7.22 1.44 -7.10
C LEU A 101 6.32 2.69 -7.24
N GLY A 102 6.15 3.17 -8.47
CA GLY A 102 5.23 4.28 -8.77
C GLY A 102 3.75 3.99 -8.48
N LEU A 103 3.40 2.75 -8.13
CA LEU A 103 2.05 2.36 -7.71
C LEU A 103 1.92 2.21 -6.19
N MET A 104 3.03 2.29 -5.46
CA MET A 104 3.06 2.01 -4.03
C MET A 104 2.77 3.26 -3.20
N THR A 105 1.78 3.15 -2.31
CA THR A 105 1.40 4.20 -1.36
C THR A 105 1.52 3.67 0.06
N SER A 106 2.21 4.41 0.90
CA SER A 106 2.34 4.14 2.33
C SER A 106 1.32 4.93 3.14
N THR A 107 0.85 4.34 4.23
CA THR A 107 0.00 5.03 5.20
C THR A 107 0.45 4.69 6.62
N LEU A 108 0.61 5.71 7.44
CA LEU A 108 0.76 5.60 8.89
C LEU A 108 -0.57 5.92 9.55
N LEU A 109 -0.97 5.10 10.49
CA LEU A 109 -2.25 5.25 11.17
C LEU A 109 -2.04 5.15 12.68
N THR A 110 -2.65 6.06 13.45
CA THR A 110 -2.66 5.95 14.90
C THR A 110 -3.46 4.73 15.36
N PRO A 111 -3.16 4.17 16.55
CA PRO A 111 -3.85 2.98 17.04
C PRO A 111 -5.37 3.11 17.16
N ASP A 112 -5.85 4.32 17.44
CA ASP A 112 -7.29 4.65 17.51
C ASP A 112 -7.91 4.97 16.14
N GLY A 113 -7.11 4.96 15.08
CA GLY A 113 -7.55 5.21 13.72
C GLY A 113 -7.95 6.65 13.41
N LYS A 114 -7.69 7.62 14.30
CA LYS A 114 -8.13 9.00 14.13
C LYS A 114 -7.22 9.86 13.28
N ILE A 115 -5.92 9.54 13.27
CA ILE A 115 -4.93 10.29 12.51
C ILE A 115 -4.29 9.36 11.48
N MET A 116 -4.25 9.81 10.24
CA MET A 116 -3.59 9.13 9.14
C MET A 116 -2.60 10.08 8.47
N GLU A 117 -1.41 9.58 8.22
CA GLU A 117 -0.46 10.15 7.27
C GLU A 117 -0.40 9.23 6.05
N ALA A 118 -0.42 9.79 4.86
CA ALA A 118 -0.32 9.04 3.61
C ALA A 118 0.72 9.69 2.70
N GLU A 119 1.56 8.86 2.09
CA GLU A 119 2.64 9.30 1.21
C GLU A 119 2.83 8.35 0.02
N ALA A 120 3.45 8.84 -1.04
CA ALA A 120 4.02 7.97 -2.06
C ALA A 120 5.22 7.26 -1.45
N ALA A 121 5.23 5.93 -1.46
CA ALA A 121 6.26 5.14 -0.79
C ALA A 121 7.55 5.01 -1.61
N HIS A 122 7.94 6.05 -2.34
CA HIS A 122 9.16 6.11 -3.15
C HIS A 122 9.84 7.47 -2.98
N GLY A 123 11.11 7.55 -3.40
CA GLY A 123 11.90 8.77 -3.33
C GLY A 123 11.42 9.87 -4.30
N THR A 124 12.06 11.02 -4.23
CA THR A 124 11.68 12.26 -4.93
C THR A 124 11.96 12.27 -6.45
N VAL A 125 12.42 11.15 -7.02
CA VAL A 125 12.70 10.99 -8.47
C VAL A 125 13.56 12.14 -9.03
N THR A 126 14.62 12.50 -8.32
CA THR A 126 15.48 13.66 -8.59
C THR A 126 16.03 13.73 -10.02
N ARG A 127 16.25 12.56 -10.67
CA ARG A 127 16.68 12.50 -12.07
C ARG A 127 15.64 13.12 -13.01
N HIS A 128 14.37 12.77 -12.86
CA HIS A 128 13.29 13.32 -13.69
C HIS A 128 13.09 14.81 -13.40
N TYR A 129 13.20 15.24 -12.15
CA TYR A 129 13.11 16.64 -11.79
C TYR A 129 14.22 17.47 -12.46
N ARG A 130 15.47 16.99 -12.47
CA ARG A 130 16.58 17.64 -13.17
C ARG A 130 16.36 17.70 -14.69
N MET A 131 15.77 16.67 -15.28
CA MET A 131 15.39 16.67 -16.70
C MET A 131 14.32 17.72 -16.98
N HIS A 132 13.30 17.79 -16.13
CA HIS A 132 12.25 18.81 -16.23
C HIS A 132 12.83 20.24 -16.12
N GLN A 133 13.74 20.50 -15.19
CA GLN A 133 14.43 21.79 -15.08
C GLN A 133 15.23 22.18 -16.34
N GLN A 134 15.64 21.20 -17.13
CA GLN A 134 16.31 21.40 -18.42
C GLN A 134 15.32 21.53 -19.60
N GLY A 135 14.02 21.63 -19.34
CA GLY A 135 12.98 21.71 -20.38
C GLY A 135 12.74 20.40 -21.13
N LYS A 136 13.23 19.26 -20.61
CA LYS A 136 13.01 17.96 -21.23
C LYS A 136 11.70 17.35 -20.72
N GLU A 137 10.99 16.70 -21.62
CA GLU A 137 9.80 15.93 -21.25
C GLU A 137 10.16 14.74 -20.34
N THR A 138 9.30 14.48 -19.38
CA THR A 138 9.43 13.36 -18.44
C THR A 138 8.15 12.54 -18.39
N SER A 139 8.31 11.26 -18.13
CA SER A 139 7.20 10.33 -17.89
C SER A 139 7.36 9.75 -16.49
N THR A 140 7.03 10.55 -15.49
CA THR A 140 7.01 10.18 -14.08
C THR A 140 5.60 9.71 -13.72
N ASN A 141 5.49 8.56 -13.11
CA ASN A 141 4.21 8.00 -12.68
C ASN A 141 3.68 8.75 -11.44
N PRO A 142 2.52 9.43 -11.52
CA PRO A 142 1.97 10.16 -10.38
C PRO A 142 1.02 9.33 -9.51
N ILE A 143 0.74 8.06 -9.87
CA ILE A 143 -0.33 7.25 -9.24
C ILE A 143 -0.12 7.11 -7.73
N ALA A 144 1.10 6.84 -7.28
CA ALA A 144 1.36 6.72 -5.84
C ALA A 144 1.02 8.00 -5.07
N SER A 145 1.34 9.17 -5.63
CA SER A 145 0.98 10.46 -5.02
C SER A 145 -0.54 10.71 -5.07
N ILE A 146 -1.19 10.38 -6.17
CA ILE A 146 -2.66 10.46 -6.29
C ILE A 146 -3.31 9.57 -5.23
N PHE A 147 -2.85 8.33 -5.08
CA PHE A 147 -3.40 7.40 -4.09
C PHE A 147 -3.11 7.81 -2.64
N ALA A 148 -2.00 8.49 -2.38
CA ALA A 148 -1.75 9.09 -1.06
C ALA A 148 -2.84 10.12 -0.71
N TRP A 149 -3.17 11.02 -1.65
CA TRP A 149 -4.25 11.97 -1.48
C TRP A 149 -5.61 11.30 -1.32
N THR A 150 -5.95 10.35 -2.18
CA THR A 150 -7.26 9.67 -2.11
C THR A 150 -7.43 8.86 -0.82
N ARG A 151 -6.35 8.24 -0.30
CA ARG A 151 -6.37 7.56 1.00
C ARG A 151 -6.64 8.53 2.14
N GLY A 152 -5.97 9.68 2.16
CA GLY A 152 -6.22 10.74 3.13
C GLY A 152 -7.66 11.28 3.05
N LEU A 153 -8.15 11.59 1.85
CA LEU A 153 -9.51 12.06 1.62
C LEU A 153 -10.58 11.04 2.04
N ALA A 154 -10.40 9.76 1.66
CA ALA A 154 -11.32 8.71 2.07
C ALA A 154 -11.32 8.49 3.59
N HIS A 155 -10.16 8.61 4.25
CA HIS A 155 -10.06 8.54 5.70
C HIS A 155 -10.78 9.72 6.35
N ARG A 156 -10.57 10.94 5.85
CA ARG A 156 -11.26 12.14 6.32
C ARG A 156 -12.77 12.02 6.14
N GLY A 157 -13.21 11.56 4.97
CA GLY A 157 -14.63 11.29 4.71
C GLY A 157 -15.26 10.33 5.71
N LYS A 158 -14.54 9.28 6.11
CA LYS A 158 -15.02 8.36 7.16
C LYS A 158 -15.15 9.01 8.53
N LEU A 159 -14.18 9.86 8.92
CA LEU A 159 -14.22 10.56 10.20
C LEU A 159 -15.36 11.57 10.27
N ASP A 160 -15.72 12.18 9.16
CA ASP A 160 -16.76 13.21 9.06
C ASP A 160 -18.14 12.64 8.70
N GLY A 161 -18.25 11.34 8.38
CA GLY A 161 -19.48 10.78 7.83
C GLY A 161 -19.84 11.32 6.45
N ASN A 162 -18.83 11.73 5.65
CA ASN A 162 -19.02 12.31 4.32
C ASN A 162 -18.84 11.26 3.23
N ASP A 163 -19.92 10.60 2.85
CA ASP A 163 -19.91 9.53 1.84
C ASP A 163 -19.57 10.06 0.43
N GLU A 164 -19.90 11.33 0.12
CA GLU A 164 -19.56 11.93 -1.17
C GLU A 164 -18.04 12.06 -1.34
N LEU A 165 -17.34 12.48 -0.29
CA LEU A 165 -15.88 12.56 -0.29
C LEU A 165 -15.24 11.17 -0.44
N ILE A 166 -15.79 10.16 0.21
CA ILE A 166 -15.33 8.76 0.07
C ILE A 166 -15.56 8.29 -1.36
N LYS A 167 -16.73 8.52 -1.93
CA LYS A 167 -17.07 8.18 -3.30
C LYS A 167 -16.15 8.85 -4.30
N PHE A 168 -15.89 10.15 -4.14
CA PHE A 168 -14.97 10.91 -4.97
C PHE A 168 -13.56 10.31 -4.97
N ALA A 169 -13.00 10.07 -3.77
CA ALA A 169 -11.67 9.47 -3.62
C ALA A 169 -11.57 8.09 -4.30
N ASN A 170 -12.56 7.22 -4.07
CA ASN A 170 -12.60 5.90 -4.69
C ASN A 170 -12.77 5.97 -6.22
N THR A 171 -13.48 6.97 -6.71
CA THR A 171 -13.67 7.17 -8.16
C THR A 171 -12.36 7.54 -8.83
N ILE A 172 -11.54 8.41 -8.22
CA ILE A 172 -10.20 8.74 -8.74
C ILE A 172 -9.32 7.48 -8.81
N GLU A 173 -9.27 6.68 -7.73
CA GLU A 173 -8.48 5.43 -7.75
C GLU A 173 -8.92 4.50 -8.89
N LYS A 174 -10.23 4.33 -9.06
CA LYS A 174 -10.79 3.51 -10.13
C LYS A 174 -10.43 4.05 -11.51
N VAL A 175 -10.51 5.37 -11.72
CA VAL A 175 -10.13 6.01 -12.99
C VAL A 175 -8.65 5.77 -13.30
N CYS A 176 -7.75 5.89 -12.32
CA CYS A 176 -6.33 5.60 -12.52
C CYS A 176 -6.11 4.15 -12.98
N ILE A 177 -6.74 3.19 -12.31
CA ILE A 177 -6.62 1.75 -12.62
C ILE A 177 -7.13 1.49 -14.05
N GLU A 178 -8.35 1.91 -14.36
CA GLU A 178 -8.96 1.69 -15.68
C GLU A 178 -8.18 2.38 -16.80
N SER A 179 -7.61 3.55 -16.56
CA SER A 179 -6.78 4.23 -17.57
C SER A 179 -5.54 3.41 -17.89
N VAL A 180 -4.87 2.84 -16.89
CA VAL A 180 -3.72 1.95 -17.11
C VAL A 180 -4.13 0.67 -17.81
N GLU A 181 -5.21 0.02 -17.39
CA GLU A 181 -5.73 -1.20 -18.02
C GLU A 181 -6.11 -0.98 -19.48
N ASN A 182 -6.59 0.22 -19.84
CA ASN A 182 -6.90 0.62 -21.20
C ASN A 182 -5.67 1.09 -22.02
N GLY A 183 -4.46 0.92 -21.48
CA GLY A 183 -3.21 1.23 -22.18
C GLY A 183 -2.73 2.68 -22.05
N SER A 184 -3.43 3.54 -21.31
CA SER A 184 -2.99 4.90 -20.99
C SER A 184 -2.11 4.88 -19.74
N MET A 185 -0.80 4.84 -19.92
CA MET A 185 0.15 4.65 -18.82
C MET A 185 1.46 5.40 -19.03
N THR A 186 2.19 5.60 -17.94
CA THR A 186 3.54 6.17 -17.95
C THR A 186 4.60 5.14 -18.35
N LYS A 187 5.79 5.59 -18.63
CA LYS A 187 6.89 4.79 -19.22
C LYS A 187 7.28 3.59 -18.33
N ASP A 188 7.29 3.75 -17.02
CA ASP A 188 7.62 2.69 -16.06
C ASP A 188 6.70 1.47 -16.18
N LEU A 189 5.41 1.70 -16.40
CA LEU A 189 4.43 0.64 -16.61
C LEU A 189 4.46 0.10 -18.05
N ALA A 190 4.61 0.98 -19.02
CA ALA A 190 4.64 0.59 -20.43
C ALA A 190 5.78 -0.38 -20.75
N ILE A 191 6.95 -0.19 -20.15
CA ILE A 191 8.11 -1.09 -20.30
C ILE A 191 7.79 -2.51 -19.81
N LEU A 192 6.96 -2.64 -18.77
CA LEU A 192 6.56 -3.95 -18.22
C LEU A 192 5.60 -4.70 -19.16
N VAL A 193 4.80 -3.96 -19.91
CA VAL A 193 3.89 -4.55 -20.92
C VAL A 193 4.68 -5.05 -22.14
N GLY A 194 5.65 -4.28 -22.59
CA GLY A 194 6.54 -4.68 -23.67
C GLY A 194 7.39 -3.52 -24.21
N PRO A 195 8.51 -3.84 -24.90
CA PRO A 195 9.48 -2.83 -25.34
C PRO A 195 8.93 -1.85 -26.39
N SER A 196 7.86 -2.22 -27.08
CA SER A 196 7.19 -1.40 -28.12
C SER A 196 5.95 -0.70 -27.59
N SER A 197 5.62 -0.81 -26.33
CA SER A 197 4.43 -0.19 -25.75
C SER A 197 4.54 1.33 -25.75
N LYS A 198 3.47 1.99 -26.20
CA LYS A 198 3.37 3.45 -26.13
C LYS A 198 3.20 3.89 -24.68
N TYR A 199 3.75 5.04 -24.36
CA TYR A 199 3.59 5.65 -23.04
C TYR A 199 3.23 7.13 -23.16
N LEU A 200 2.69 7.66 -22.10
CA LEU A 200 2.33 9.07 -21.96
C LEU A 200 3.38 9.80 -21.13
N THR A 201 3.59 11.08 -21.41
CA THR A 201 4.28 11.97 -20.46
C THR A 201 3.46 12.14 -19.19
N THR A 202 4.06 12.66 -18.12
CA THR A 202 3.35 12.92 -16.86
C THR A 202 2.11 13.79 -17.08
N ASN A 203 2.26 14.89 -17.84
CA ASN A 203 1.13 15.80 -18.10
C ASN A 203 0.03 15.14 -18.92
N GLN A 204 0.38 14.44 -19.99
CA GLN A 204 -0.60 13.71 -20.79
C GLN A 204 -1.36 12.66 -19.98
N PHE A 205 -0.67 11.97 -19.07
CA PHE A 205 -1.33 11.01 -18.18
C PHE A 205 -2.30 11.70 -17.21
N LEU A 206 -1.91 12.83 -16.63
CA LEU A 206 -2.80 13.63 -15.76
C LEU A 206 -4.02 14.15 -16.52
N ASP A 207 -3.84 14.61 -17.77
CA ASP A 207 -4.94 15.05 -18.63
C ASP A 207 -5.94 13.91 -18.91
N VAL A 208 -5.44 12.69 -19.14
CA VAL A 208 -6.30 11.49 -19.31
C VAL A 208 -7.09 11.21 -18.03
N ILE A 209 -6.45 11.26 -16.87
CA ILE A 209 -7.13 11.05 -15.58
C ILE A 209 -8.19 12.11 -15.35
N ASP A 210 -7.89 13.39 -15.55
CA ASP A 210 -8.84 14.50 -15.39
C ASP A 210 -10.07 14.34 -16.30
N ASN A 211 -9.85 14.05 -17.59
CA ASN A 211 -10.93 13.86 -18.54
C ASN A 211 -11.82 12.66 -18.18
N ASN A 212 -11.21 11.51 -17.84
CA ASN A 212 -11.96 10.32 -17.46
C ASN A 212 -12.72 10.52 -16.13
N LEU A 213 -12.13 11.28 -15.19
CA LEU A 213 -12.79 11.62 -13.93
C LEU A 213 -14.03 12.49 -14.16
N LYS A 214 -13.90 13.54 -14.96
CA LYS A 214 -15.05 14.41 -15.32
C LYS A 214 -16.19 13.62 -15.95
N GLN A 215 -15.90 12.66 -16.82
CA GLN A 215 -16.92 11.79 -17.41
C GLN A 215 -17.63 10.89 -16.39
N LYS A 216 -16.93 10.46 -15.32
CA LYS A 216 -17.52 9.59 -14.30
C LYS A 216 -18.26 10.32 -13.19
N LEU A 217 -18.00 11.61 -13.02
CA LEU A 217 -18.66 12.44 -12.01
C LEU A 217 -19.94 13.11 -12.54
N ASN A 218 -20.06 13.21 -13.86
CA ASN A 218 -21.28 13.66 -14.55
C ASN A 218 -22.22 12.46 -14.79
#